data_9b8ab21ae2b50abca003b503237ca5c6
#
_entry.id   9b8ab21ae2b50abca003b503237ca5c6
#
_cell.length_a   1.000
_cell.length_b   1.000
_cell.length_c   1.000
_cell.angle_alpha   90.00
_cell.angle_beta   90.00
_cell.angle_gamma   90.00
#
_symmetry.space_group_name_H-M   'P 1'
#
loop_
_entity.id
_entity.type
_entity.pdbx_description
1 polymer ?
#
loop_
_entity_poly.entity_id
_entity_poly.type
_entity_poly.pdbx_seq_one_letter_code
_entity_poly.pdbx_strand_id
1 'polypeptide(L)'
;MSIQQDNIKKLVERRAAARLGGGQKRIDAQHAKGKLTARERLSLLLDEGSFEEFDMFVRHRCTNFGMDKQHFDGDGVVTGQGTIDGRLVYVAAQDFTVSGGSLSKTMAEKICKAMDLATRNGAPFICLNDSGGARIQEGVDALAGYGEIFERNILASGVVPQISGIFGPCAGGAVYSPALTDFTVMVKNTSYMFLTGPAVVKSVLGEVVTQEELGGASVHASKSGVAHFAAENEQEGIATIKELLSYIPQNNMEEAPRVPTDDPVGRVDDTLNEIIPDNPNQAYDMYKVIGSIVDDGKFFEIHKEFAKNIIIGFAHLGGRSVGIVANQPKMLAGVLDINASRKGARFVRFCDAFNIPIVSLVDVPGFLPGTQQEYGAVITNGAKLLYAYGEATVPKVTVELRKSYGGSYIVMSSKHLRADLVYAWPSAQIAVMGADGAVNVLYAKDIKAVEDPAEQKKIKAAKKEEYEELFNNPYQAAEKGYIDDVIEPRNTRFRIIRALEQLAGKKQQMPAKKHDNLPL
;
A
#
# COMPACT_ATOMS: atom_id res chain seq x y z
N MET A 1 1.67 -34.23 -47.22
CA MET A 1 0.84 -33.53 -46.21
C MET A 1 -0.08 -32.55 -46.95
N SER A 2 -1.27 -32.26 -46.38
CA SER A 2 -2.09 -31.19 -46.99
C SER A 2 -1.48 -29.83 -46.71
N ILE A 3 -1.77 -28.82 -47.57
CA ILE A 3 -1.31 -27.42 -47.35
C ILE A 3 -1.65 -26.94 -45.93
N GLN A 4 -2.82 -27.33 -45.42
CA GLN A 4 -3.24 -26.95 -44.08
C GLN A 4 -2.35 -27.60 -42.99
N GLN A 5 -1.94 -28.87 -43.13
CA GLN A 5 -1.03 -29.52 -42.21
C GLN A 5 0.35 -28.88 -42.19
N ASP A 6 0.87 -28.45 -43.36
CA ASP A 6 2.12 -27.71 -43.43
C ASP A 6 2.04 -26.32 -42.80
N ASN A 7 0.90 -25.63 -42.94
CA ASN A 7 0.66 -24.35 -42.30
C ASN A 7 0.56 -24.49 -40.76
N ILE A 8 -0.11 -25.53 -40.26
CA ILE A 8 -0.18 -25.83 -38.82
C ILE A 8 1.23 -26.13 -38.29
N LYS A 9 2.02 -26.93 -38.99
CA LYS A 9 3.39 -27.22 -38.56
C LYS A 9 4.24 -25.95 -38.47
N LYS A 10 4.19 -25.07 -39.46
CA LYS A 10 4.88 -23.77 -39.46
C LYS A 10 4.42 -22.89 -38.27
N LEU A 11 3.13 -22.87 -37.96
CA LEU A 11 2.60 -22.12 -36.82
C LEU A 11 3.17 -22.66 -35.49
N VAL A 12 3.19 -23.98 -35.31
CA VAL A 12 3.72 -24.62 -34.08
C VAL A 12 5.21 -24.29 -33.91
N GLU A 13 6.01 -24.43 -34.99
CA GLU A 13 7.44 -24.11 -35.01
C GLU A 13 7.69 -22.63 -34.69
N ARG A 14 6.91 -21.71 -35.28
CA ARG A 14 7.04 -20.27 -35.04
C ARG A 14 6.63 -19.90 -33.61
N ARG A 15 5.57 -20.50 -33.07
CA ARG A 15 5.19 -20.32 -31.65
C ARG A 15 6.27 -20.80 -30.70
N ALA A 16 6.88 -21.95 -30.97
CA ALA A 16 7.98 -22.48 -30.17
C ALA A 16 9.19 -21.54 -30.16
N ALA A 17 9.55 -21.00 -31.33
CA ALA A 17 10.63 -20.02 -31.47
C ALA A 17 10.31 -18.69 -30.72
N ALA A 18 9.08 -18.17 -30.85
CA ALA A 18 8.65 -16.95 -30.16
C ALA A 18 8.72 -17.08 -28.64
N ARG A 19 8.42 -18.28 -28.09
CA ARG A 19 8.49 -18.55 -26.65
C ARG A 19 9.91 -18.51 -26.08
N LEU A 20 10.94 -18.65 -26.91
CA LEU A 20 12.33 -18.56 -26.47
C LEU A 20 12.80 -17.11 -26.29
N GLY A 21 12.01 -16.11 -26.67
CA GLY A 21 12.35 -14.70 -26.53
C GLY A 21 13.72 -14.37 -27.13
N GLY A 22 14.71 -14.01 -26.30
CA GLY A 22 16.09 -13.73 -26.71
C GLY A 22 16.95 -14.96 -27.00
N GLY A 23 16.40 -16.19 -26.87
CA GLY A 23 17.04 -17.46 -27.13
C GLY A 23 17.62 -18.13 -25.88
N GLN A 24 17.86 -19.44 -25.96
CA GLN A 24 18.25 -20.31 -24.83
C GLN A 24 19.44 -19.78 -24.03
N LYS A 25 20.49 -19.33 -24.71
CA LYS A 25 21.70 -18.78 -24.04
C LYS A 25 21.37 -17.62 -23.08
N ARG A 26 20.42 -16.75 -23.45
CA ARG A 26 20.00 -15.62 -22.61
C ARG A 26 19.09 -16.06 -21.49
N ILE A 27 18.27 -17.08 -21.72
CA ILE A 27 17.46 -17.74 -20.68
C ILE A 27 18.39 -18.34 -19.63
N ASP A 28 19.40 -19.11 -20.02
CA ASP A 28 20.38 -19.73 -19.11
C ASP A 28 21.11 -18.66 -18.29
N ALA A 29 21.46 -17.52 -18.91
CA ALA A 29 22.09 -16.40 -18.22
C ALA A 29 21.15 -15.69 -17.22
N GLN A 30 19.84 -15.72 -17.43
CA GLN A 30 18.81 -15.23 -16.51
C GLN A 30 18.73 -16.17 -15.28
N HIS A 31 18.63 -17.48 -15.53
CA HIS A 31 18.60 -18.50 -14.49
C HIS A 31 19.88 -18.52 -13.64
N ALA A 32 21.04 -18.34 -14.26
CA ALA A 32 22.31 -18.25 -13.54
C ALA A 32 22.39 -17.09 -12.52
N LYS A 33 21.52 -16.08 -12.68
CA LYS A 33 21.36 -14.95 -11.73
C LYS A 33 20.26 -15.21 -10.69
N GLY A 34 19.68 -16.41 -10.67
CA GLY A 34 18.55 -16.73 -9.78
C GLY A 34 17.22 -16.11 -10.19
N LYS A 35 17.09 -15.67 -11.46
CA LYS A 35 15.90 -14.99 -11.99
C LYS A 35 15.13 -15.90 -12.93
N LEU A 36 13.81 -15.80 -12.89
CA LEU A 36 12.90 -16.46 -13.82
C LEU A 36 12.74 -15.67 -15.12
N THR A 37 12.30 -16.34 -16.17
CA THR A 37 11.84 -15.70 -17.40
C THR A 37 10.45 -15.08 -17.24
N ALA A 38 10.06 -14.17 -18.14
CA ALA A 38 8.72 -13.59 -18.14
C ALA A 38 7.61 -14.66 -18.17
N ARG A 39 7.79 -15.71 -18.95
CA ARG A 39 6.81 -16.80 -19.09
C ARG A 39 6.71 -17.69 -17.85
N GLU A 40 7.83 -18.00 -17.22
CA GLU A 40 7.85 -18.72 -15.95
C GLU A 40 7.16 -17.94 -14.84
N ARG A 41 7.39 -16.61 -14.76
CA ARG A 41 6.68 -15.73 -13.83
C ARG A 41 5.16 -15.75 -14.06
N LEU A 42 4.71 -15.69 -15.33
CA LEU A 42 3.28 -15.79 -15.65
C LEU A 42 2.70 -17.15 -15.31
N SER A 43 3.45 -18.24 -15.53
CA SER A 43 3.01 -19.60 -15.17
C SER A 43 2.86 -19.78 -13.65
N LEU A 44 3.63 -19.06 -12.84
CA LEU A 44 3.48 -19.07 -11.37
C LEU A 44 2.35 -18.16 -10.90
N LEU A 45 2.11 -17.05 -11.61
CA LEU A 45 1.12 -16.05 -11.25
C LEU A 45 -0.31 -16.51 -11.56
N LEU A 46 -0.53 -17.06 -12.75
CA LEU A 46 -1.85 -17.35 -13.28
C LEU A 46 -2.27 -18.80 -12.99
N ASP A 47 -3.56 -19.04 -12.95
CA ASP A 47 -4.13 -20.38 -12.84
C ASP A 47 -3.72 -21.23 -14.04
N GLU A 48 -3.48 -22.52 -13.82
CA GLU A 48 -3.04 -23.43 -14.87
C GLU A 48 -4.03 -23.46 -16.04
N GLY A 49 -3.50 -23.30 -17.27
CA GLY A 49 -4.29 -23.32 -18.50
C GLY A 49 -5.14 -22.08 -18.76
N SER A 50 -5.13 -21.07 -17.90
CA SER A 50 -5.96 -19.87 -18.06
C SER A 50 -5.36 -18.79 -18.95
N PHE A 51 -4.06 -18.86 -19.25
CA PHE A 51 -3.35 -17.79 -19.95
C PHE A 51 -3.63 -17.74 -21.45
N GLU A 52 -4.18 -16.63 -21.91
CA GLU A 52 -4.37 -16.29 -23.34
C GLU A 52 -3.46 -15.13 -23.73
N GLU A 53 -2.43 -15.44 -24.53
CA GLU A 53 -1.43 -14.46 -24.96
C GLU A 53 -1.92 -13.60 -26.12
N PHE A 54 -1.67 -12.28 -26.03
CA PHE A 54 -1.92 -11.31 -27.10
C PHE A 54 -0.62 -10.96 -27.82
N ASP A 55 -0.72 -10.73 -29.14
CA ASP A 55 0.34 -10.12 -29.95
C ASP A 55 1.70 -10.85 -29.89
N MET A 56 1.68 -12.19 -29.77
CA MET A 56 2.89 -13.03 -29.71
C MET A 56 3.85 -12.77 -30.87
N PHE A 57 3.36 -12.47 -32.06
CA PHE A 57 4.15 -12.30 -33.30
C PHE A 57 4.44 -10.86 -33.66
N VAL A 58 4.04 -9.90 -32.81
CA VAL A 58 4.35 -8.47 -33.03
C VAL A 58 5.84 -8.23 -32.84
N ARG A 59 6.42 -7.38 -33.69
CA ARG A 59 7.85 -7.04 -33.71
C ARG A 59 8.05 -5.54 -33.70
N HIS A 60 9.22 -5.08 -33.21
CA HIS A 60 9.59 -3.67 -33.31
C HIS A 60 9.70 -3.22 -34.78
N ARG A 61 9.58 -1.92 -34.99
CA ARG A 61 9.64 -1.28 -36.33
C ARG A 61 10.90 -0.44 -36.50
N CYS A 62 11.82 -0.47 -35.53
CA CYS A 62 13.06 0.29 -35.57
C CYS A 62 14.00 -0.24 -36.67
N THR A 63 14.54 0.67 -37.46
CA THR A 63 15.54 0.39 -38.52
C THR A 63 16.91 0.97 -38.20
N ASN A 64 17.03 1.84 -37.19
CA ASN A 64 18.27 2.51 -36.81
C ASN A 64 19.25 1.53 -36.16
N PHE A 65 20.55 1.82 -36.26
CA PHE A 65 21.62 1.11 -35.57
C PHE A 65 21.60 -0.42 -35.76
N GLY A 66 21.19 -0.87 -36.96
CA GLY A 66 21.16 -2.29 -37.34
C GLY A 66 20.01 -3.08 -36.71
N MET A 67 19.00 -2.41 -36.16
CA MET A 67 17.80 -3.06 -35.59
C MET A 67 16.95 -3.75 -36.67
N ASP A 68 17.02 -3.28 -37.92
CA ASP A 68 16.39 -3.92 -39.08
C ASP A 68 16.83 -5.38 -39.31
N LYS A 69 17.96 -5.78 -38.74
CA LYS A 69 18.51 -7.15 -38.80
C LYS A 69 18.17 -7.99 -37.57
N GLN A 70 17.55 -7.41 -36.56
CA GLN A 70 17.20 -8.07 -35.31
C GLN A 70 15.68 -8.20 -35.20
N HIS A 71 15.18 -9.42 -35.22
CA HIS A 71 13.75 -9.69 -35.16
C HIS A 71 13.43 -10.62 -34.00
N PHE A 72 12.72 -10.08 -32.99
CA PHE A 72 12.21 -10.84 -31.88
C PHE A 72 10.68 -10.81 -31.92
N ASP A 73 10.04 -11.97 -32.05
CA ASP A 73 8.59 -12.07 -31.91
C ASP A 73 8.20 -11.71 -30.49
N GLY A 74 7.19 -10.87 -30.31
CA GLY A 74 6.72 -10.38 -29.01
C GLY A 74 7.44 -9.14 -28.48
N ASP A 75 8.56 -8.74 -29.09
CA ASP A 75 9.34 -7.51 -28.80
C ASP A 75 9.61 -7.23 -27.31
N GLY A 76 9.99 -8.23 -26.54
CA GLY A 76 10.45 -8.08 -25.16
C GLY A 76 9.35 -7.91 -24.11
N VAL A 77 8.10 -8.20 -24.44
CA VAL A 77 7.01 -8.29 -23.47
C VAL A 77 6.00 -9.37 -23.83
N VAL A 78 5.59 -10.13 -22.84
CA VAL A 78 4.50 -11.10 -22.94
C VAL A 78 3.26 -10.46 -22.32
N THR A 79 2.22 -10.26 -23.14
CA THR A 79 0.97 -9.63 -22.73
C THR A 79 -0.21 -10.56 -22.95
N GLY A 80 -1.21 -10.51 -22.10
CA GLY A 80 -2.38 -11.35 -22.21
C GLY A 80 -3.36 -11.17 -21.07
N GLN A 81 -4.26 -12.14 -20.96
CA GLN A 81 -5.17 -12.29 -19.84
C GLN A 81 -5.08 -13.71 -19.27
N GLY A 82 -5.51 -13.88 -18.03
CA GLY A 82 -5.65 -15.16 -17.37
C GLY A 82 -6.48 -15.01 -16.13
N THR A 83 -6.49 -16.02 -15.28
CA THR A 83 -7.17 -15.93 -13.98
C THR A 83 -6.19 -16.12 -12.82
N ILE A 84 -6.54 -15.57 -11.66
CA ILE A 84 -5.93 -15.83 -10.37
C ILE A 84 -7.07 -16.19 -9.43
N ASP A 85 -7.06 -17.40 -8.89
CA ASP A 85 -8.16 -17.95 -8.09
C ASP A 85 -9.53 -17.80 -8.80
N GLY A 86 -9.57 -18.06 -10.11
CA GLY A 86 -10.73 -17.95 -10.98
C GLY A 86 -11.13 -16.52 -11.37
N ARG A 87 -10.44 -15.49 -10.89
CA ARG A 87 -10.73 -14.08 -11.17
C ARG A 87 -9.90 -13.59 -12.35
N LEU A 88 -10.55 -12.93 -13.32
CA LEU A 88 -9.90 -12.37 -14.51
C LEU A 88 -8.87 -11.30 -14.13
N VAL A 89 -7.68 -11.39 -14.71
CA VAL A 89 -6.64 -10.37 -14.66
C VAL A 89 -6.02 -10.16 -16.03
N TYR A 90 -5.54 -8.94 -16.28
CA TYR A 90 -4.70 -8.63 -17.45
C TYR A 90 -3.27 -8.46 -17.00
N VAL A 91 -2.34 -8.96 -17.82
CA VAL A 91 -0.92 -9.03 -17.45
C VAL A 91 -0.01 -8.50 -18.56
N ALA A 92 1.10 -7.90 -18.14
CA ALA A 92 2.25 -7.61 -18.98
C ALA A 92 3.52 -8.05 -18.26
N ALA A 93 4.31 -8.97 -18.83
CA ALA A 93 5.56 -9.42 -18.24
C ALA A 93 6.73 -9.08 -19.18
N GLN A 94 7.63 -8.21 -18.73
CA GLN A 94 8.79 -7.80 -19.49
C GLN A 94 9.82 -8.92 -19.56
N ASP A 95 10.33 -9.19 -20.76
CA ASP A 95 11.31 -10.22 -21.03
C ASP A 95 12.71 -9.62 -21.17
N PHE A 96 13.48 -9.70 -20.09
CA PHE A 96 14.85 -9.19 -20.07
C PHE A 96 15.79 -9.89 -21.07
N THR A 97 15.44 -11.07 -21.55
CA THR A 97 16.23 -11.80 -22.56
C THR A 97 16.21 -11.09 -23.92
N VAL A 98 15.20 -10.25 -24.19
CA VAL A 98 15.06 -9.47 -25.42
C VAL A 98 15.52 -8.03 -25.16
N SER A 99 16.66 -7.65 -25.72
CA SER A 99 17.21 -6.29 -25.62
C SER A 99 17.26 -5.71 -24.19
N GLY A 100 17.49 -6.57 -23.17
CA GLY A 100 17.49 -6.15 -21.76
C GLY A 100 16.14 -5.64 -21.27
N GLY A 101 15.02 -6.11 -21.85
CA GLY A 101 13.67 -5.66 -21.51
C GLY A 101 13.42 -4.17 -21.81
N SER A 102 14.27 -3.52 -22.62
CA SER A 102 14.16 -2.09 -22.92
C SER A 102 12.88 -1.78 -23.70
N LEU A 103 12.17 -0.73 -23.30
CA LEU A 103 10.89 -0.34 -23.88
C LEU A 103 11.07 0.23 -25.28
N SER A 104 10.46 -0.41 -26.25
CA SER A 104 10.23 0.11 -27.61
C SER A 104 8.84 0.73 -27.70
N LYS A 105 8.55 1.45 -28.75
CA LYS A 105 7.20 1.93 -29.09
C LYS A 105 6.22 0.76 -29.21
N THR A 106 6.61 -0.29 -29.90
CA THR A 106 5.79 -1.50 -30.12
C THR A 106 5.51 -2.25 -28.82
N MET A 107 6.51 -2.39 -27.95
CA MET A 107 6.34 -2.97 -26.63
C MET A 107 5.32 -2.16 -25.79
N ALA A 108 5.41 -0.82 -25.85
CA ALA A 108 4.45 0.06 -25.19
C ALA A 108 3.04 -0.12 -25.73
N GLU A 109 2.86 -0.21 -27.05
CA GLU A 109 1.55 -0.45 -27.69
C GLU A 109 0.90 -1.75 -27.18
N LYS A 110 1.67 -2.83 -26.98
CA LYS A 110 1.20 -4.10 -26.43
C LYS A 110 0.75 -3.95 -24.95
N ILE A 111 1.56 -3.26 -24.14
CA ILE A 111 1.23 -2.99 -22.73
C ILE A 111 -0.04 -2.14 -22.66
N CYS A 112 -0.11 -1.07 -23.42
CA CYS A 112 -1.28 -0.18 -23.51
C CYS A 112 -2.55 -0.93 -23.89
N LYS A 113 -2.48 -1.84 -24.88
CA LYS A 113 -3.62 -2.70 -25.25
C LYS A 113 -4.12 -3.56 -24.08
N ALA A 114 -3.22 -4.16 -23.31
CA ALA A 114 -3.59 -4.95 -22.14
C ALA A 114 -4.23 -4.06 -21.06
N MET A 115 -3.70 -2.85 -20.82
CA MET A 115 -4.27 -1.88 -19.87
C MET A 115 -5.65 -1.39 -20.29
N ASP A 116 -5.82 -1.08 -21.59
CA ASP A 116 -7.11 -0.65 -22.15
C ASP A 116 -8.18 -1.75 -21.99
N LEU A 117 -7.80 -3.01 -22.22
CA LEU A 117 -8.69 -4.16 -22.04
C LEU A 117 -9.01 -4.39 -20.56
N ALA A 118 -8.04 -4.26 -19.66
CA ALA A 118 -8.25 -4.35 -18.22
C ALA A 118 -9.28 -3.33 -17.75
N THR A 119 -9.10 -2.07 -18.12
CA THR A 119 -10.00 -0.97 -17.74
C THR A 119 -11.40 -1.17 -18.31
N ARG A 120 -11.53 -1.55 -19.59
CA ARG A 120 -12.84 -1.79 -20.25
C ARG A 120 -13.60 -2.97 -19.65
N ASN A 121 -12.90 -4.00 -19.21
CA ASN A 121 -13.50 -5.19 -18.62
C ASN A 121 -13.62 -5.11 -17.08
N GLY A 122 -13.14 -4.01 -16.47
CA GLY A 122 -13.19 -3.85 -15.02
C GLY A 122 -12.39 -4.93 -14.28
N ALA A 123 -11.18 -5.24 -14.75
CA ALA A 123 -10.32 -6.27 -14.18
C ALA A 123 -8.95 -5.72 -13.79
N PRO A 124 -8.29 -6.26 -12.75
CA PRO A 124 -6.95 -5.84 -12.34
C PRO A 124 -5.93 -5.93 -13.46
N PHE A 125 -4.99 -4.97 -13.48
CA PHE A 125 -3.82 -5.00 -14.35
C PHE A 125 -2.56 -5.25 -13.52
N ILE A 126 -1.77 -6.24 -13.93
CA ILE A 126 -0.52 -6.63 -13.26
C ILE A 126 0.64 -6.51 -14.24
N CYS A 127 1.62 -5.66 -13.90
CA CYS A 127 2.85 -5.52 -14.68
C CYS A 127 4.02 -6.16 -13.93
N LEU A 128 4.70 -7.13 -14.57
CA LEU A 128 5.92 -7.74 -14.06
C LEU A 128 7.11 -7.09 -14.76
N ASN A 129 7.80 -6.20 -14.05
CA ASN A 129 8.82 -5.32 -14.58
C ASN A 129 10.21 -5.95 -14.49
N ASP A 130 10.95 -5.94 -15.59
CA ASP A 130 12.36 -6.37 -15.70
C ASP A 130 12.97 -5.66 -16.91
N SER A 131 13.41 -4.38 -16.75
CA SER A 131 13.73 -3.50 -17.85
C SER A 131 14.89 -2.58 -17.56
N GLY A 132 15.79 -2.46 -18.53
CA GLY A 132 16.87 -1.47 -18.53
C GLY A 132 16.43 -0.03 -18.85
N GLY A 133 15.13 0.23 -19.06
CA GLY A 133 14.60 1.56 -19.39
C GLY A 133 14.21 1.70 -20.88
N ALA A 134 14.31 2.91 -21.42
CA ALA A 134 13.96 3.19 -22.82
C ALA A 134 14.94 2.52 -23.80
N ARG A 135 14.43 1.99 -24.91
CA ARG A 135 15.25 1.47 -26.01
C ARG A 135 15.89 2.63 -26.74
N ILE A 136 17.19 2.86 -26.52
CA ILE A 136 17.93 4.03 -26.99
C ILE A 136 17.87 4.15 -28.52
N GLN A 137 17.88 3.02 -29.25
CA GLN A 137 17.83 2.98 -30.70
C GLN A 137 16.56 3.58 -31.33
N GLU A 138 15.47 3.64 -30.55
CA GLU A 138 14.19 4.21 -30.96
C GLU A 138 14.02 5.69 -30.61
N GLY A 139 14.94 6.23 -29.78
CA GLY A 139 14.94 7.66 -29.45
C GLY A 139 13.62 8.10 -28.78
N VAL A 140 13.01 9.15 -29.35
CA VAL A 140 11.79 9.77 -28.80
C VAL A 140 10.56 8.84 -28.86
N ASP A 141 10.53 7.87 -29.76
CA ASP A 141 9.42 6.91 -29.86
C ASP A 141 9.32 6.02 -28.62
N ALA A 142 10.45 5.64 -28.02
CA ALA A 142 10.47 4.93 -26.75
C ALA A 142 9.93 5.82 -25.60
N LEU A 143 10.24 7.12 -25.60
CA LEU A 143 9.71 8.06 -24.61
C LEU A 143 8.20 8.28 -24.79
N ALA A 144 7.73 8.39 -26.02
CA ALA A 144 6.30 8.46 -26.32
C ALA A 144 5.56 7.21 -25.82
N GLY A 145 6.18 6.03 -25.96
CA GLY A 145 5.64 4.78 -25.42
C GLY A 145 5.47 4.82 -23.89
N TYR A 146 6.45 5.35 -23.16
CA TYR A 146 6.30 5.56 -21.70
C TYR A 146 5.16 6.53 -21.39
N GLY A 147 5.07 7.66 -22.10
CA GLY A 147 3.99 8.64 -21.92
C GLY A 147 2.60 8.01 -22.06
N GLU A 148 2.41 7.15 -23.05
CA GLU A 148 1.15 6.44 -23.28
C GLU A 148 0.81 5.43 -22.17
N ILE A 149 1.81 4.77 -21.59
CA ILE A 149 1.63 3.90 -20.43
C ILE A 149 1.23 4.73 -19.19
N PHE A 150 1.93 5.85 -18.94
CA PHE A 150 1.65 6.71 -17.77
C PHE A 150 0.23 7.30 -17.84
N GLU A 151 -0.21 7.75 -19.02
CA GLU A 151 -1.58 8.22 -19.22
C GLU A 151 -2.60 7.15 -18.79
N ARG A 152 -2.39 5.90 -19.21
CA ARG A 152 -3.29 4.79 -18.85
C ARG A 152 -3.23 4.44 -17.38
N ASN A 153 -2.06 4.49 -16.74
CA ASN A 153 -1.96 4.35 -15.28
C ASN A 153 -2.83 5.41 -14.57
N ILE A 154 -2.79 6.66 -15.03
CA ILE A 154 -3.57 7.77 -14.47
C ILE A 154 -5.07 7.54 -14.68
N LEU A 155 -5.49 7.21 -15.91
CA LEU A 155 -6.90 6.99 -16.24
C LEU A 155 -7.50 5.77 -15.55
N ALA A 156 -6.72 4.73 -15.31
CA ALA A 156 -7.15 3.51 -14.59
C ALA A 156 -7.09 3.65 -13.06
N SER A 157 -6.44 4.71 -12.54
CA SER A 157 -6.30 4.93 -11.09
C SER A 157 -7.66 5.07 -10.41
N GLY A 158 -7.92 4.24 -9.39
CA GLY A 158 -9.19 4.18 -8.70
C GLY A 158 -10.34 3.56 -9.53
N VAL A 159 -10.06 3.00 -10.72
CA VAL A 159 -11.03 2.29 -11.56
C VAL A 159 -10.82 0.79 -11.48
N VAL A 160 -9.61 0.33 -11.75
CA VAL A 160 -9.19 -1.06 -11.59
C VAL A 160 -7.91 -1.14 -10.76
N PRO A 161 -7.71 -2.16 -9.93
CA PRO A 161 -6.46 -2.35 -9.20
C PRO A 161 -5.27 -2.50 -10.16
N GLN A 162 -4.19 -1.79 -9.86
CA GLN A 162 -2.95 -1.81 -10.63
C GLN A 162 -1.80 -2.27 -9.73
N ILE A 163 -1.12 -3.36 -10.09
CA ILE A 163 -0.05 -3.95 -9.30
C ILE A 163 1.22 -4.05 -10.13
N SER A 164 2.33 -3.58 -9.57
CA SER A 164 3.66 -3.70 -10.17
C SER A 164 4.55 -4.66 -9.39
N GLY A 165 4.96 -5.75 -10.02
CA GLY A 165 6.03 -6.62 -9.54
C GLY A 165 7.35 -6.23 -10.18
N ILE A 166 8.39 -5.97 -9.39
CA ILE A 166 9.73 -5.61 -9.87
C ILE A 166 10.65 -6.81 -9.66
N PHE A 167 10.97 -7.50 -10.75
CA PHE A 167 11.73 -8.75 -10.73
C PHE A 167 13.14 -8.62 -11.34
N GLY A 168 13.54 -7.39 -11.62
CA GLY A 168 14.85 -7.08 -12.15
C GLY A 168 15.12 -5.58 -12.11
N PRO A 169 16.05 -5.07 -12.91
CA PRO A 169 16.23 -3.63 -13.07
C PRO A 169 14.93 -2.95 -13.50
N CYS A 170 14.68 -1.77 -12.94
CA CYS A 170 13.63 -0.84 -13.36
C CYS A 170 14.22 0.56 -13.25
N ALA A 171 14.75 1.08 -14.38
CA ALA A 171 15.59 2.28 -14.36
C ALA A 171 15.06 3.37 -15.30
N GLY A 172 15.35 4.62 -14.97
CA GLY A 172 14.96 5.79 -15.75
C GLY A 172 13.44 5.93 -15.83
N GLY A 173 12.88 6.13 -17.02
CA GLY A 173 11.43 6.26 -17.23
C GLY A 173 10.59 5.07 -16.74
N ALA A 174 11.20 3.89 -16.67
CA ALA A 174 10.52 2.68 -16.22
C ALA A 174 9.96 2.75 -14.78
N VAL A 175 10.53 3.59 -13.91
CA VAL A 175 10.13 3.66 -12.49
C VAL A 175 8.82 4.41 -12.27
N TYR A 176 8.39 5.25 -13.22
CA TYR A 176 7.21 6.09 -13.02
C TYR A 176 5.91 5.30 -13.11
N SER A 177 5.81 4.31 -14.00
CA SER A 177 4.62 3.45 -14.06
C SER A 177 4.39 2.72 -12.74
N PRO A 178 5.38 2.01 -12.12
CA PRO A 178 5.21 1.44 -10.78
C PRO A 178 4.84 2.47 -9.69
N ALA A 179 5.37 3.68 -9.76
CA ALA A 179 5.05 4.73 -8.80
C ALA A 179 3.60 5.25 -8.93
N LEU A 180 2.98 5.09 -10.10
CA LEU A 180 1.58 5.44 -10.38
C LEU A 180 0.61 4.30 -10.06
N THR A 181 1.08 3.06 -9.94
CA THR A 181 0.25 1.91 -9.58
C THR A 181 -0.09 1.89 -8.09
N ASP A 182 -1.05 1.06 -7.68
CA ASP A 182 -1.54 1.01 -6.31
C ASP A 182 -0.54 0.33 -5.38
N PHE A 183 0.08 -0.77 -5.85
CA PHE A 183 1.04 -1.54 -5.06
C PHE A 183 2.28 -1.92 -5.88
N THR A 184 3.43 -1.86 -5.19
CA THR A 184 4.72 -2.26 -5.75
C THR A 184 5.33 -3.35 -4.88
N VAL A 185 5.61 -4.51 -5.48
CA VAL A 185 6.31 -5.65 -4.87
C VAL A 185 7.71 -5.72 -5.46
N MET A 186 8.74 -5.70 -4.63
CA MET A 186 10.14 -5.82 -5.06
C MET A 186 10.77 -7.09 -4.52
N VAL A 187 11.76 -7.65 -5.25
CA VAL A 187 12.54 -8.82 -4.82
C VAL A 187 13.92 -8.38 -4.39
N LYS A 188 14.35 -8.77 -3.19
CA LYS A 188 15.66 -8.44 -2.64
C LYS A 188 16.80 -8.98 -3.52
N ASN A 189 17.88 -8.23 -3.59
CA ASN A 189 19.13 -8.57 -4.29
C ASN A 189 19.06 -8.75 -5.81
N THR A 190 17.86 -8.78 -6.41
CA THR A 190 17.68 -8.97 -7.86
C THR A 190 16.92 -7.85 -8.53
N SER A 191 16.14 -7.06 -7.77
CA SER A 191 15.36 -5.95 -8.30
C SER A 191 15.85 -4.59 -7.78
N TYR A 192 15.84 -3.62 -8.66
CA TYR A 192 16.33 -2.27 -8.39
C TYR A 192 15.43 -1.23 -9.06
N MET A 193 15.13 -0.15 -8.35
CA MET A 193 14.42 1.01 -8.89
C MET A 193 15.24 2.28 -8.64
N PHE A 194 15.56 3.03 -9.70
CA PHE A 194 16.19 4.34 -9.58
C PHE A 194 16.00 5.15 -10.86
N LEU A 195 15.91 6.46 -10.75
CA LEU A 195 15.87 7.36 -11.92
C LEU A 195 17.17 7.36 -12.69
N THR A 196 18.30 7.45 -11.96
CA THR A 196 19.64 7.39 -12.53
C THR A 196 20.46 6.36 -11.78
N GLY A 197 21.14 5.48 -12.53
CA GLY A 197 21.94 4.40 -11.96
C GLY A 197 23.26 4.87 -11.31
N PRO A 198 23.94 3.99 -10.57
CA PRO A 198 25.17 4.29 -9.82
C PRO A 198 26.26 4.97 -10.65
N ALA A 199 26.41 4.61 -11.93
CA ALA A 199 27.42 5.20 -12.81
C ALA A 199 27.19 6.71 -13.05
N VAL A 200 25.95 7.12 -13.21
CA VAL A 200 25.58 8.53 -13.38
C VAL A 200 25.72 9.28 -12.05
N VAL A 201 25.27 8.70 -10.95
CA VAL A 201 25.45 9.27 -9.60
C VAL A 201 26.94 9.56 -9.33
N LYS A 202 27.82 8.58 -9.63
CA LYS A 202 29.26 8.74 -9.50
C LYS A 202 29.80 9.85 -10.39
N SER A 203 29.37 9.93 -11.64
CA SER A 203 29.91 10.92 -12.59
C SER A 203 29.47 12.36 -12.30
N VAL A 204 28.26 12.54 -11.74
CA VAL A 204 27.68 13.87 -11.49
C VAL A 204 27.97 14.37 -10.07
N LEU A 205 27.85 13.49 -9.07
CA LEU A 205 27.97 13.86 -7.64
C LEU A 205 29.27 13.35 -6.99
N GLY A 206 30.02 12.47 -7.66
CA GLY A 206 31.18 11.81 -7.07
C GLY A 206 30.86 10.72 -6.05
N GLU A 207 29.59 10.44 -5.81
CA GLU A 207 29.12 9.47 -4.83
C GLU A 207 29.24 8.05 -5.37
N VAL A 208 29.87 7.17 -4.60
CA VAL A 208 30.07 5.75 -4.99
C VAL A 208 29.07 4.90 -4.21
N VAL A 209 28.10 4.34 -4.92
CA VAL A 209 27.05 3.49 -4.35
C VAL A 209 26.83 2.27 -5.24
N THR A 210 26.38 1.17 -4.65
CA THR A 210 25.93 -0.01 -5.38
C THR A 210 24.49 0.15 -5.83
N GLN A 211 24.02 -0.71 -6.72
CA GLN A 211 22.59 -0.74 -7.12
C GLN A 211 21.66 -1.00 -5.94
N GLU A 212 22.06 -1.94 -5.05
CA GLU A 212 21.30 -2.29 -3.85
C GLU A 212 21.21 -1.12 -2.86
N GLU A 213 22.33 -0.41 -2.61
CA GLU A 213 22.34 0.75 -1.72
C GLU A 213 21.58 1.96 -2.27
N LEU A 214 21.54 2.12 -3.61
CA LEU A 214 20.85 3.23 -4.24
C LEU A 214 19.34 3.00 -4.32
N GLY A 215 18.93 1.80 -4.76
CA GLY A 215 17.53 1.54 -5.09
C GLY A 215 17.12 0.08 -4.99
N GLY A 216 17.73 -0.70 -4.11
CA GLY A 216 17.32 -2.08 -3.82
C GLY A 216 16.00 -2.17 -3.07
N ALA A 217 15.42 -3.37 -3.03
CA ALA A 217 14.13 -3.62 -2.40
C ALA A 217 14.11 -3.18 -0.92
N SER A 218 15.18 -3.44 -0.17
CA SER A 218 15.29 -3.05 1.24
C SER A 218 15.29 -1.53 1.44
N VAL A 219 15.91 -0.77 0.54
CA VAL A 219 15.93 0.70 0.58
C VAL A 219 14.53 1.25 0.34
N HIS A 220 13.87 0.76 -0.70
CA HIS A 220 12.52 1.23 -1.05
C HIS A 220 11.45 0.78 -0.07
N ALA A 221 11.61 -0.39 0.55
CA ALA A 221 10.68 -0.87 1.57
C ALA A 221 10.85 -0.18 2.93
N SER A 222 12.04 0.36 3.28
CA SER A 222 12.31 0.89 4.63
C SER A 222 12.56 2.40 4.69
N LYS A 223 13.15 2.99 3.64
CA LYS A 223 13.56 4.41 3.64
C LYS A 223 12.63 5.29 2.82
N SER A 224 12.37 4.93 1.55
CA SER A 224 11.57 5.77 0.65
C SER A 224 10.07 5.49 0.71
N GLY A 225 9.68 4.26 1.08
CA GLY A 225 8.28 3.82 1.05
C GLY A 225 7.73 3.63 -0.38
N VAL A 226 8.58 3.50 -1.39
CA VAL A 226 8.15 3.21 -2.77
C VAL A 226 7.69 1.76 -2.91
N ALA A 227 8.41 0.81 -2.29
CA ALA A 227 8.01 -0.58 -2.28
C ALA A 227 7.06 -0.86 -1.10
N HIS A 228 5.90 -1.41 -1.42
CA HIS A 228 4.91 -1.84 -0.43
C HIS A 228 5.32 -3.17 0.21
N PHE A 229 6.00 -4.02 -0.58
CA PHE A 229 6.48 -5.34 -0.16
C PHE A 229 7.90 -5.59 -0.67
N ALA A 230 8.72 -6.25 0.14
CA ALA A 230 10.06 -6.70 -0.21
C ALA A 230 10.15 -8.21 0.04
N ALA A 231 10.08 -9.00 -1.04
CA ALA A 231 10.11 -10.46 -1.01
C ALA A 231 11.56 -10.98 -1.05
N GLU A 232 11.82 -12.13 -0.46
CA GLU A 232 13.13 -12.76 -0.46
C GLU A 232 13.51 -13.35 -1.83
N ASN A 233 12.51 -13.77 -2.63
CA ASN A 233 12.68 -14.36 -3.95
C ASN A 233 11.46 -14.09 -4.85
N GLU A 234 11.54 -14.44 -6.13
CA GLU A 234 10.48 -14.18 -7.10
C GLU A 234 9.19 -14.97 -6.79
N GLN A 235 9.30 -16.19 -6.25
CA GLN A 235 8.16 -17.02 -5.87
C GLN A 235 7.35 -16.38 -4.76
N GLU A 236 8.02 -15.87 -3.72
CA GLU A 236 7.38 -15.12 -2.64
C GLU A 236 6.74 -13.83 -3.14
N GLY A 237 7.43 -13.09 -4.03
CA GLY A 237 6.88 -11.89 -4.64
C GLY A 237 5.59 -12.14 -5.43
N ILE A 238 5.55 -13.23 -6.20
CA ILE A 238 4.37 -13.67 -6.94
C ILE A 238 3.25 -14.12 -5.99
N ALA A 239 3.58 -14.90 -4.95
CA ALA A 239 2.63 -15.30 -3.92
C ALA A 239 2.03 -14.08 -3.20
N THR A 240 2.84 -13.06 -2.89
CA THR A 240 2.37 -11.79 -2.31
C THR A 240 1.37 -11.08 -3.22
N ILE A 241 1.60 -11.05 -4.53
CA ILE A 241 0.65 -10.46 -5.50
C ILE A 241 -0.69 -11.24 -5.49
N LYS A 242 -0.64 -12.56 -5.46
CA LYS A 242 -1.85 -13.41 -5.40
C LYS A 242 -2.61 -13.18 -4.09
N GLU A 243 -1.92 -13.18 -2.96
CA GLU A 243 -2.52 -12.94 -1.64
C GLU A 243 -3.14 -11.54 -1.56
N LEU A 244 -2.46 -10.50 -2.05
CA LEU A 244 -3.00 -9.14 -2.12
C LEU A 244 -4.35 -9.10 -2.86
N LEU A 245 -4.45 -9.79 -4.00
CA LEU A 245 -5.67 -9.83 -4.79
C LEU A 245 -6.84 -10.49 -4.05
N SER A 246 -6.59 -11.38 -3.10
CA SER A 246 -7.66 -12.01 -2.32
C SER A 246 -8.42 -11.05 -1.39
N TYR A 247 -7.79 -9.91 -1.06
CA TYR A 247 -8.39 -8.89 -0.18
C TYR A 247 -9.11 -7.76 -0.93
N ILE A 248 -8.86 -7.59 -2.23
CA ILE A 248 -9.33 -6.44 -2.99
C ILE A 248 -10.38 -6.83 -4.05
N PRO A 249 -11.30 -5.92 -4.42
CA PRO A 249 -12.33 -6.21 -5.42
C PRO A 249 -11.74 -6.29 -6.83
N GLN A 250 -12.57 -6.67 -7.79
CA GLN A 250 -12.22 -6.72 -9.20
C GLN A 250 -12.03 -5.32 -9.79
N ASN A 251 -12.86 -4.37 -9.34
CA ASN A 251 -12.86 -2.98 -9.78
C ASN A 251 -13.60 -2.10 -8.76
N ASN A 252 -13.68 -0.82 -9.01
CA ASN A 252 -14.33 0.16 -8.12
C ASN A 252 -15.86 0.07 -8.04
N MET A 253 -16.49 -0.76 -8.85
CA MET A 253 -17.95 -0.97 -8.85
C MET A 253 -18.36 -2.20 -8.04
N GLU A 254 -17.40 -3.00 -7.60
CA GLU A 254 -17.62 -4.26 -6.88
C GLU A 254 -17.09 -4.18 -5.44
N GLU A 255 -17.57 -5.08 -4.61
CA GLU A 255 -17.00 -5.30 -3.26
C GLU A 255 -15.91 -6.38 -3.32
N ALA A 256 -14.97 -6.34 -2.37
CA ALA A 256 -13.99 -7.40 -2.20
C ALA A 256 -14.67 -8.75 -1.94
N PRO A 257 -14.08 -9.88 -2.39
CA PRO A 257 -14.63 -11.20 -2.17
C PRO A 257 -14.83 -11.47 -0.67
N ARG A 258 -15.96 -12.09 -0.31
CA ARG A 258 -16.16 -12.61 1.03
C ARG A 258 -15.53 -13.98 1.15
N VAL A 259 -14.77 -14.18 2.21
CA VAL A 259 -14.10 -15.44 2.51
C VAL A 259 -14.88 -16.17 3.60
N PRO A 260 -15.25 -17.44 3.39
CA PRO A 260 -15.84 -18.26 4.46
C PRO A 260 -14.89 -18.33 5.66
N THR A 261 -15.43 -18.20 6.87
CA THR A 261 -14.65 -18.31 8.11
C THR A 261 -15.43 -19.10 9.15
N ASP A 262 -14.72 -19.97 9.87
CA ASP A 262 -15.24 -20.68 11.03
C ASP A 262 -14.98 -19.92 12.34
N ASP A 263 -14.27 -18.77 12.28
CA ASP A 263 -14.01 -17.93 13.45
C ASP A 263 -15.29 -17.18 13.89
N PRO A 264 -15.87 -17.51 15.05
CA PRO A 264 -17.17 -17.00 15.43
C PRO A 264 -17.22 -15.47 15.52
N VAL A 265 -18.27 -14.88 14.97
CA VAL A 265 -18.52 -13.42 15.09
C VAL A 265 -18.57 -12.98 16.55
N GLY A 266 -19.21 -13.79 17.40
CA GLY A 266 -19.36 -13.52 18.83
C GLY A 266 -18.17 -13.90 19.71
N ARG A 267 -17.03 -14.30 19.11
CA ARG A 267 -15.82 -14.61 19.88
C ARG A 267 -15.35 -13.38 20.65
N VAL A 268 -15.09 -13.59 21.94
CA VAL A 268 -14.49 -12.60 22.85
C VAL A 268 -13.06 -13.01 23.19
N ASP A 269 -12.24 -12.05 23.54
CA ASP A 269 -10.85 -12.31 23.96
C ASP A 269 -10.56 -11.50 25.25
N ASP A 270 -10.56 -12.20 26.36
CA ASP A 270 -10.35 -11.60 27.69
C ASP A 270 -8.94 -11.01 27.84
N THR A 271 -7.96 -11.42 27.04
CA THR A 271 -6.60 -10.86 27.08
C THR A 271 -6.57 -9.37 26.69
N LEU A 272 -7.56 -8.90 25.94
CA LEU A 272 -7.68 -7.48 25.60
C LEU A 272 -8.02 -6.60 26.81
N ASN A 273 -8.68 -7.13 27.83
CA ASN A 273 -8.99 -6.39 29.06
C ASN A 273 -7.72 -6.05 29.87
N GLU A 274 -6.64 -6.78 29.65
CA GLU A 274 -5.38 -6.65 30.38
C GLU A 274 -4.23 -6.11 29.52
N ILE A 275 -4.44 -5.86 28.21
CA ILE A 275 -3.36 -5.54 27.28
C ILE A 275 -2.80 -4.13 27.48
N ILE A 276 -3.61 -3.19 27.98
CA ILE A 276 -3.18 -1.82 28.26
C ILE A 276 -2.47 -1.80 29.61
N PRO A 277 -1.18 -1.42 29.66
CA PRO A 277 -0.45 -1.32 30.91
C PRO A 277 -1.00 -0.20 31.81
N ASP A 278 -0.99 -0.41 33.14
CA ASP A 278 -1.36 0.61 34.14
C ASP A 278 -0.48 1.86 34.03
N ASN A 279 0.82 1.68 33.73
CA ASN A 279 1.71 2.80 33.47
C ASN A 279 1.47 3.39 32.07
N PRO A 280 0.98 4.64 31.96
CA PRO A 280 0.64 5.26 30.67
C PRO A 280 1.84 5.49 29.75
N ASN A 281 3.07 5.40 30.29
CA ASN A 281 4.31 5.51 29.51
C ASN A 281 4.85 4.15 29.05
N GLN A 282 4.29 3.05 29.52
CA GLN A 282 4.65 1.72 29.07
C GLN A 282 3.97 1.41 27.73
N ALA A 283 4.76 0.97 26.74
CA ALA A 283 4.24 0.58 25.45
C ALA A 283 3.68 -0.85 25.48
N TYR A 284 2.64 -1.08 24.70
CA TYR A 284 2.13 -2.42 24.36
C TYR A 284 2.19 -2.62 22.85
N ASP A 285 1.94 -3.86 22.41
CA ASP A 285 2.06 -4.23 21.00
C ASP A 285 0.70 -4.24 20.32
N MET A 286 0.48 -3.31 19.39
CA MET A 286 -0.76 -3.20 18.64
C MET A 286 -1.05 -4.44 17.77
N TYR A 287 -0.02 -5.18 17.33
CA TYR A 287 -0.22 -6.44 16.59
C TYR A 287 -0.98 -7.49 17.40
N LYS A 288 -0.86 -7.49 18.74
CA LYS A 288 -1.65 -8.38 19.60
C LYS A 288 -3.13 -8.02 19.56
N VAL A 289 -3.45 -6.72 19.55
CA VAL A 289 -4.84 -6.26 19.42
C VAL A 289 -5.39 -6.64 18.04
N ILE A 290 -4.65 -6.34 16.98
CA ILE A 290 -5.06 -6.69 15.62
C ILE A 290 -5.29 -8.20 15.50
N GLY A 291 -4.33 -9.03 15.90
CA GLY A 291 -4.44 -10.50 15.83
C GLY A 291 -5.61 -11.06 16.63
N SER A 292 -5.95 -10.44 17.77
CA SER A 292 -7.11 -10.84 18.59
C SER A 292 -8.45 -10.57 17.90
N ILE A 293 -8.58 -9.49 17.12
CA ILE A 293 -9.88 -9.07 16.57
C ILE A 293 -10.16 -9.60 15.17
N VAL A 294 -9.12 -9.90 14.36
CA VAL A 294 -9.30 -10.35 12.97
C VAL A 294 -9.58 -11.84 12.88
N ASP A 295 -10.15 -12.28 11.76
CA ASP A 295 -10.45 -13.69 11.51
C ASP A 295 -9.16 -14.51 11.50
N ASP A 296 -9.14 -15.62 12.25
CA ASP A 296 -8.01 -16.54 12.38
C ASP A 296 -6.67 -15.88 12.78
N GLY A 297 -6.71 -14.66 13.30
CA GLY A 297 -5.52 -13.87 13.61
C GLY A 297 -4.70 -13.45 12.39
N LYS A 298 -5.23 -13.56 11.18
CA LYS A 298 -4.52 -13.28 9.93
C LYS A 298 -4.58 -11.81 9.56
N PHE A 299 -3.41 -11.21 9.44
CA PHE A 299 -3.24 -9.81 9.05
C PHE A 299 -2.21 -9.68 7.92
N PHE A 300 -2.64 -9.16 6.77
CA PHE A 300 -1.79 -8.91 5.61
C PHE A 300 -1.27 -7.48 5.65
N GLU A 301 -0.08 -7.31 6.24
CA GLU A 301 0.52 -5.99 6.47
C GLU A 301 1.15 -5.41 5.22
N ILE A 302 0.90 -4.12 4.97
CA ILE A 302 1.48 -3.34 3.89
C ILE A 302 2.51 -2.36 4.46
N HIS A 303 3.64 -2.14 3.75
CA HIS A 303 4.71 -1.27 4.24
C HIS A 303 5.24 -1.64 5.65
N LYS A 304 5.39 -2.93 5.92
CA LYS A 304 5.84 -3.45 7.21
C LYS A 304 7.14 -2.80 7.72
N GLU A 305 8.06 -2.49 6.82
CA GLU A 305 9.37 -1.93 7.17
C GLU A 305 9.40 -0.39 7.15
N PHE A 306 8.38 0.27 6.58
CA PHE A 306 8.30 1.72 6.46
C PHE A 306 7.36 2.33 7.49
N ALA A 307 7.76 3.47 8.11
CA ALA A 307 6.93 4.20 9.09
C ALA A 307 6.24 3.28 10.10
N LYS A 308 7.03 2.53 10.86
CA LYS A 308 6.55 1.46 11.77
C LYS A 308 5.69 1.97 12.94
N ASN A 309 5.64 3.28 13.15
CA ASN A 309 4.77 3.96 14.13
C ASN A 309 3.29 3.96 13.73
N ILE A 310 2.97 3.65 12.46
CA ILE A 310 1.63 3.35 11.98
C ILE A 310 1.62 2.00 11.25
N ILE A 311 0.63 1.18 11.55
CA ILE A 311 0.39 -0.13 10.94
C ILE A 311 -0.75 0.03 9.95
N ILE A 312 -0.59 -0.47 8.72
CA ILE A 312 -1.65 -0.56 7.72
C ILE A 312 -1.66 -1.95 7.09
N GLY A 313 -2.81 -2.43 6.71
CA GLY A 313 -2.93 -3.71 6.02
C GLY A 313 -4.37 -4.17 5.89
N PHE A 314 -4.53 -5.32 5.25
CA PHE A 314 -5.82 -5.97 5.08
C PHE A 314 -6.02 -7.11 6.05
N ALA A 315 -7.27 -7.35 6.40
CA ALA A 315 -7.69 -8.50 7.18
C ALA A 315 -9.13 -8.88 6.81
N HIS A 316 -9.61 -9.99 7.35
CA HIS A 316 -11.02 -10.34 7.30
C HIS A 316 -11.66 -10.18 8.68
N LEU A 317 -12.89 -9.70 8.71
CA LEU A 317 -13.74 -9.59 9.89
C LEU A 317 -15.13 -10.15 9.56
N GLY A 318 -15.45 -11.33 10.07
CA GLY A 318 -16.65 -12.07 9.67
C GLY A 318 -16.65 -12.41 8.18
N GLY A 319 -15.49 -12.75 7.63
CA GLY A 319 -15.28 -13.03 6.20
C GLY A 319 -15.28 -11.81 5.28
N ARG A 320 -15.51 -10.61 5.79
CA ARG A 320 -15.48 -9.35 5.02
C ARG A 320 -14.06 -8.78 5.02
N SER A 321 -13.53 -8.44 3.84
CA SER A 321 -12.26 -7.72 3.73
C SER A 321 -12.40 -6.30 4.32
N VAL A 322 -11.41 -5.91 5.12
CA VAL A 322 -11.30 -4.59 5.75
C VAL A 322 -9.88 -4.06 5.66
N GLY A 323 -9.73 -2.74 5.55
CA GLY A 323 -8.46 -2.06 5.75
C GLY A 323 -8.30 -1.68 7.21
N ILE A 324 -7.18 -2.06 7.82
CA ILE A 324 -6.83 -1.68 9.19
C ILE A 324 -5.79 -0.58 9.16
N VAL A 325 -6.03 0.48 9.95
CA VAL A 325 -5.07 1.56 10.20
C VAL A 325 -4.91 1.70 11.72
N ALA A 326 -3.72 1.48 12.24
CA ALA A 326 -3.49 1.45 13.69
C ALA A 326 -2.19 2.16 14.08
N ASN A 327 -2.18 2.87 15.21
CA ASN A 327 -0.94 3.40 15.78
C ASN A 327 -0.17 2.26 16.47
N GLN A 328 1.17 2.26 16.38
CA GLN A 328 2.01 1.29 17.09
C GLN A 328 2.75 1.94 18.26
N PRO A 329 2.27 1.80 19.50
CA PRO A 329 2.88 2.44 20.66
C PRO A 329 4.33 2.04 20.92
N LYS A 330 4.75 0.86 20.48
CA LYS A 330 6.16 0.40 20.58
C LYS A 330 7.13 1.20 19.71
N MET A 331 6.61 1.90 18.70
CA MET A 331 7.43 2.65 17.76
C MET A 331 7.08 4.13 17.87
N LEU A 332 8.04 4.95 18.34
CA LEU A 332 7.85 6.39 18.54
C LEU A 332 6.55 6.71 19.34
N ALA A 333 6.18 5.86 20.30
CA ALA A 333 4.93 5.99 21.07
C ALA A 333 3.63 6.09 20.23
N GLY A 334 3.66 5.68 18.97
CA GLY A 334 2.51 5.77 18.05
C GLY A 334 2.24 7.17 17.48
N VAL A 335 3.16 8.14 17.64
CA VAL A 335 2.98 9.50 17.08
C VAL A 335 2.84 9.48 15.56
N LEU A 336 2.16 10.47 14.99
CA LEU A 336 2.15 10.72 13.55
C LEU A 336 3.35 11.58 13.17
N ASP A 337 4.12 11.12 12.18
CA ASP A 337 5.16 11.88 11.52
C ASP A 337 4.84 12.02 10.02
N ILE A 338 5.73 12.64 9.25
CA ILE A 338 5.59 12.80 7.81
C ILE A 338 5.31 11.47 7.12
N ASN A 339 6.10 10.45 7.44
CA ASN A 339 6.03 9.15 6.76
C ASN A 339 4.80 8.35 7.18
N ALA A 340 4.44 8.37 8.47
CA ALA A 340 3.20 7.74 8.95
C ALA A 340 1.97 8.38 8.29
N SER A 341 1.95 9.69 8.16
CA SER A 341 0.86 10.43 7.52
C SER A 341 0.72 10.07 6.04
N ARG A 342 1.84 10.01 5.30
CA ARG A 342 1.85 9.60 3.88
C ARG A 342 1.39 8.15 3.69
N LYS A 343 1.93 7.23 4.50
CA LYS A 343 1.58 5.81 4.50
C LYS A 343 0.09 5.60 4.76
N GLY A 344 -0.44 6.19 5.83
CA GLY A 344 -1.87 6.10 6.17
C GLY A 344 -2.77 6.72 5.12
N ALA A 345 -2.45 7.93 4.64
CA ALA A 345 -3.26 8.64 3.65
C ALA A 345 -3.41 7.85 2.34
N ARG A 346 -2.31 7.32 1.81
CA ARG A 346 -2.32 6.52 0.58
C ARG A 346 -3.20 5.27 0.73
N PHE A 347 -3.09 4.58 1.86
CA PHE A 347 -3.85 3.38 2.14
C PHE A 347 -5.35 3.64 2.33
N VAL A 348 -5.72 4.68 3.09
CA VAL A 348 -7.12 5.09 3.28
C VAL A 348 -7.77 5.43 1.93
N ARG A 349 -7.08 6.18 1.06
CA ARG A 349 -7.59 6.50 -0.28
C ARG A 349 -7.77 5.26 -1.16
N PHE A 350 -6.85 4.30 -1.09
CA PHE A 350 -7.01 3.03 -1.79
C PHE A 350 -8.25 2.27 -1.30
N CYS A 351 -8.42 2.14 0.01
CA CYS A 351 -9.59 1.47 0.59
C CYS A 351 -10.89 2.13 0.12
N ASP A 352 -10.95 3.47 0.13
CA ASP A 352 -12.13 4.21 -0.33
C ASP A 352 -12.39 4.04 -1.83
N ALA A 353 -11.36 4.11 -2.66
CA ALA A 353 -11.48 3.92 -4.11
C ALA A 353 -12.01 2.52 -4.48
N PHE A 354 -11.74 1.52 -3.67
CA PHE A 354 -12.09 0.12 -3.93
C PHE A 354 -13.09 -0.48 -2.93
N ASN A 355 -13.97 0.34 -2.35
CA ASN A 355 -15.09 -0.09 -1.50
C ASN A 355 -14.71 -0.96 -0.30
N ILE A 356 -13.50 -0.80 0.23
CA ILE A 356 -13.00 -1.57 1.37
C ILE A 356 -13.27 -0.78 2.66
N PRO A 357 -14.09 -1.28 3.60
CA PRO A 357 -14.33 -0.64 4.88
C PRO A 357 -13.05 -0.44 5.68
N ILE A 358 -12.97 0.63 6.46
CA ILE A 358 -11.79 1.00 7.23
C ILE A 358 -12.06 0.84 8.73
N VAL A 359 -11.17 0.14 9.40
CA VAL A 359 -11.13 0.02 10.86
C VAL A 359 -9.89 0.73 11.38
N SER A 360 -10.09 1.74 12.23
CA SER A 360 -9.01 2.51 12.84
C SER A 360 -8.86 2.15 14.31
N LEU A 361 -7.65 1.76 14.74
CA LEU A 361 -7.30 1.45 16.14
C LEU A 361 -6.36 2.54 16.64
N VAL A 362 -6.85 3.37 17.57
CA VAL A 362 -6.19 4.64 17.92
C VAL A 362 -5.49 4.57 19.26
N ASP A 363 -4.20 4.85 19.27
CA ASP A 363 -3.40 5.18 20.43
C ASP A 363 -2.31 6.18 19.98
N VAL A 364 -2.66 7.46 19.93
CA VAL A 364 -1.83 8.51 19.33
C VAL A 364 -1.66 9.70 20.27
N PRO A 365 -0.43 9.98 20.76
CA PRO A 365 -0.18 11.11 21.66
C PRO A 365 -0.04 12.46 20.95
N GLY A 366 0.02 12.50 19.62
CA GLY A 366 0.18 13.74 18.85
C GLY A 366 0.94 13.52 17.54
N PHE A 367 1.25 14.63 16.88
CA PHE A 367 2.24 14.68 15.81
C PHE A 367 3.65 14.79 16.38
N LEU A 368 4.65 14.19 15.70
CA LEU A 368 6.05 14.27 16.12
C LEU A 368 6.55 15.71 16.03
N PRO A 369 6.99 16.32 17.15
CA PRO A 369 7.52 17.68 17.14
C PRO A 369 8.97 17.71 16.63
N GLY A 370 9.43 18.89 16.24
CA GLY A 370 10.82 19.17 15.94
C GLY A 370 11.06 19.79 14.57
N THR A 371 12.17 20.49 14.44
CA THR A 371 12.52 21.28 13.24
C THR A 371 12.59 20.44 11.97
N GLN A 372 13.06 19.20 12.05
CA GLN A 372 13.09 18.28 10.89
C GLN A 372 11.69 17.95 10.38
N GLN A 373 10.72 17.79 11.28
CA GLN A 373 9.32 17.54 10.91
C GLN A 373 8.69 18.81 10.32
N GLU A 374 8.88 19.95 10.97
CA GLU A 374 8.34 21.23 10.49
C GLU A 374 8.93 21.62 9.12
N TYR A 375 10.26 21.53 8.96
CA TYR A 375 10.93 21.83 7.69
C TYR A 375 10.64 20.77 6.61
N GLY A 376 10.36 19.55 7.00
CA GLY A 376 9.93 18.45 6.13
C GLY A 376 8.44 18.48 5.78
N ALA A 377 7.72 19.56 6.15
CA ALA A 377 6.31 19.77 5.86
C ALA A 377 5.36 18.76 6.53
N VAL A 378 5.54 18.50 7.84
CA VAL A 378 4.62 17.66 8.61
C VAL A 378 3.18 18.18 8.56
N ILE A 379 2.98 19.49 8.48
CA ILE A 379 1.65 20.13 8.38
C ILE A 379 0.94 19.65 7.10
N THR A 380 1.58 19.78 5.94
CA THR A 380 1.00 19.35 4.65
C THR A 380 0.81 17.84 4.59
N ASN A 381 1.79 17.06 5.07
CA ASN A 381 1.69 15.61 5.07
C ASN A 381 0.65 15.09 6.06
N GLY A 382 0.51 15.70 7.23
CA GLY A 382 -0.58 15.44 8.17
C GLY A 382 -1.95 15.76 7.57
N ALA A 383 -2.03 16.87 6.82
CA ALA A 383 -3.25 17.24 6.10
C ALA A 383 -3.66 16.23 5.03
N LYS A 384 -2.72 15.47 4.42
CA LYS A 384 -3.06 14.37 3.50
C LYS A 384 -3.86 13.26 4.19
N LEU A 385 -3.46 12.87 5.40
CA LEU A 385 -4.18 11.84 6.16
C LEU A 385 -5.55 12.34 6.61
N LEU A 386 -5.63 13.57 7.09
CA LEU A 386 -6.88 14.25 7.42
C LEU A 386 -7.83 14.28 6.21
N TYR A 387 -7.31 14.69 5.06
CA TYR A 387 -8.06 14.76 3.81
C TYR A 387 -8.59 13.37 3.39
N ALA A 388 -7.73 12.35 3.42
CA ALA A 388 -8.11 10.99 3.06
C ALA A 388 -9.27 10.46 3.90
N TYR A 389 -9.22 10.61 5.21
CA TYR A 389 -10.31 10.22 6.09
C TYR A 389 -11.58 11.06 5.93
N GLY A 390 -11.43 12.37 5.75
CA GLY A 390 -12.56 13.26 5.56
C GLY A 390 -13.30 13.05 4.24
N GLU A 391 -12.57 12.65 3.19
CA GLU A 391 -13.13 12.35 1.87
C GLU A 391 -13.75 10.94 1.79
N ALA A 392 -13.18 9.96 2.50
CA ALA A 392 -13.58 8.57 2.40
C ALA A 392 -15.08 8.36 2.69
N THR A 393 -15.74 7.65 1.76
CA THR A 393 -17.17 7.36 1.76
C THR A 393 -17.51 5.95 2.21
N VAL A 394 -16.54 5.05 2.25
CA VAL A 394 -16.70 3.68 2.76
C VAL A 394 -17.06 3.67 4.25
N PRO A 395 -17.63 2.57 4.78
CA PRO A 395 -17.80 2.39 6.22
C PRO A 395 -16.50 2.62 6.99
N LYS A 396 -16.56 3.48 8.01
CA LYS A 396 -15.43 3.80 8.90
C LYS A 396 -15.81 3.51 10.34
N VAL A 397 -15.10 2.57 10.97
CA VAL A 397 -15.27 2.22 12.37
C VAL A 397 -13.98 2.52 13.11
N THR A 398 -14.05 3.30 14.18
CA THR A 398 -12.88 3.70 14.98
C THR A 398 -13.01 3.16 16.38
N VAL A 399 -11.90 2.69 16.96
CA VAL A 399 -11.79 2.30 18.36
C VAL A 399 -10.65 3.08 19.00
N GLU A 400 -10.98 3.91 19.97
CA GLU A 400 -10.04 4.67 20.79
C GLU A 400 -9.57 3.78 21.95
N LEU A 401 -8.32 3.32 21.91
CA LEU A 401 -7.82 2.35 22.89
C LEU A 401 -7.24 3.03 24.12
N ARG A 402 -6.39 4.05 23.92
CA ARG A 402 -5.70 4.74 25.00
C ARG A 402 -5.54 6.22 24.69
N LYS A 403 -4.35 6.70 24.32
CA LYS A 403 -4.10 8.12 24.03
C LYS A 403 -4.77 8.54 22.72
N SER A 404 -5.42 9.68 22.75
CA SER A 404 -6.01 10.29 21.56
C SER A 404 -6.02 11.81 21.76
N TYR A 405 -4.89 12.47 21.43
CA TYR A 405 -4.65 13.85 21.83
C TYR A 405 -4.59 14.82 20.65
N GLY A 406 -5.20 15.98 20.85
CA GLY A 406 -5.06 17.16 19.98
C GLY A 406 -5.50 16.91 18.53
N GLY A 407 -4.73 17.46 17.59
CA GLY A 407 -5.03 17.33 16.17
C GLY A 407 -4.98 15.87 15.65
N SER A 408 -4.14 15.02 16.24
CA SER A 408 -4.03 13.62 15.83
C SER A 408 -5.28 12.80 16.20
N TYR A 409 -5.99 13.12 17.30
CA TYR A 409 -7.32 12.60 17.59
C TYR A 409 -8.28 12.87 16.41
N ILE A 410 -8.29 14.11 15.92
CA ILE A 410 -9.17 14.47 14.81
C ILE A 410 -8.79 13.67 13.55
N VAL A 411 -7.50 13.63 13.22
CA VAL A 411 -6.97 13.03 12.00
C VAL A 411 -7.19 11.51 11.93
N MET A 412 -7.09 10.81 13.05
CA MET A 412 -7.22 9.34 13.11
C MET A 412 -8.69 8.88 13.09
N SER A 413 -9.46 9.33 12.09
CA SER A 413 -10.85 8.89 11.87
C SER A 413 -11.80 9.20 13.02
N SER A 414 -11.78 10.44 13.51
CA SER A 414 -12.74 10.87 14.53
C SER A 414 -14.16 11.02 13.96
N LYS A 415 -15.14 11.10 14.86
CA LYS A 415 -16.54 11.43 14.52
C LYS A 415 -16.64 12.73 13.72
N HIS A 416 -15.78 13.71 14.03
CA HIS A 416 -15.73 15.01 13.35
C HIS A 416 -15.25 14.93 11.90
N LEU A 417 -14.50 13.89 11.53
CA LEU A 417 -14.10 13.55 10.15
C LEU A 417 -14.98 12.45 9.56
N ARG A 418 -16.25 12.39 9.98
CA ARG A 418 -17.26 11.53 9.37
C ARG A 418 -17.02 10.04 9.60
N ALA A 419 -16.34 9.63 10.70
CA ALA A 419 -16.38 8.25 11.13
C ALA A 419 -17.85 7.88 11.44
N ASP A 420 -18.28 6.71 10.98
CA ASP A 420 -19.67 6.28 11.12
C ASP A 420 -19.96 5.85 12.56
N LEU A 421 -19.10 4.98 13.11
CA LEU A 421 -19.18 4.52 14.47
C LEU A 421 -17.81 4.64 15.16
N VAL A 422 -17.81 5.23 16.34
CA VAL A 422 -16.62 5.43 17.16
C VAL A 422 -16.86 4.81 18.53
N TYR A 423 -16.04 3.83 18.87
CA TYR A 423 -16.02 3.19 20.18
C TYR A 423 -14.80 3.63 20.97
N ALA A 424 -14.88 3.59 22.29
CA ALA A 424 -13.73 3.79 23.16
C ALA A 424 -13.60 2.66 24.16
N TRP A 425 -12.39 2.31 24.51
CA TRP A 425 -12.12 1.48 25.70
C TRP A 425 -12.18 2.36 26.95
N PRO A 426 -12.43 1.79 28.15
CA PRO A 426 -12.39 2.56 29.39
C PRO A 426 -11.04 3.24 29.67
N SER A 427 -9.96 2.72 29.09
CA SER A 427 -8.60 3.28 29.13
C SER A 427 -8.35 4.45 28.18
N ALA A 428 -9.32 4.80 27.31
CA ALA A 428 -9.17 5.88 26.35
C ALA A 428 -9.08 7.24 27.03
N GLN A 429 -8.17 8.06 26.53
CA GLN A 429 -7.90 9.42 27.00
C GLN A 429 -8.05 10.38 25.82
N ILE A 430 -9.19 11.05 25.73
CA ILE A 430 -9.53 11.94 24.62
C ILE A 430 -9.45 13.39 25.10
N ALA A 431 -8.35 14.09 24.79
CA ALA A 431 -8.06 15.42 25.31
C ALA A 431 -7.27 16.28 24.31
N VAL A 432 -7.19 17.58 24.58
CA VAL A 432 -6.37 18.50 23.76
C VAL A 432 -4.87 18.13 23.85
N MET A 433 -4.42 17.73 25.02
CA MET A 433 -3.05 17.25 25.28
C MET A 433 -3.00 16.40 26.53
N GLY A 434 -1.93 15.64 26.74
CA GLY A 434 -1.71 14.88 27.96
C GLY A 434 -1.58 15.78 29.19
N ALA A 435 -1.95 15.25 30.38
CA ALA A 435 -2.07 16.01 31.62
C ALA A 435 -0.80 16.78 32.02
N ASP A 436 0.40 16.20 31.83
CA ASP A 436 1.67 16.90 32.12
C ASP A 436 1.87 18.18 31.30
N GLY A 437 1.50 18.12 30.01
CA GLY A 437 1.54 19.28 29.13
C GLY A 437 0.50 20.33 29.51
N ALA A 438 -0.72 19.90 29.76
CA ALA A 438 -1.83 20.76 30.14
C ALA A 438 -1.56 21.54 31.43
N VAL A 439 -1.08 20.87 32.47
CA VAL A 439 -0.72 21.52 33.75
C VAL A 439 0.38 22.55 33.59
N ASN A 440 1.40 22.24 32.78
CA ASN A 440 2.47 23.20 32.51
C ASN A 440 1.99 24.46 31.75
N VAL A 441 0.90 24.35 30.97
CA VAL A 441 0.31 25.51 30.27
C VAL A 441 -0.67 26.27 31.16
N LEU A 442 -1.61 25.57 31.79
CA LEU A 442 -2.71 26.16 32.54
C LEU A 442 -2.27 26.80 33.86
N TYR A 443 -1.35 26.13 34.55
CA TYR A 443 -0.95 26.51 35.91
C TYR A 443 0.52 26.98 36.01
N ALA A 444 1.16 27.29 34.89
CA ALA A 444 2.56 27.73 34.88
C ALA A 444 2.85 28.94 35.80
N LYS A 445 1.94 29.90 35.86
CA LYS A 445 2.07 31.09 36.71
C LYS A 445 1.92 30.76 38.19
N ASP A 446 0.93 29.95 38.52
CA ASP A 446 0.61 29.57 39.90
C ASP A 446 1.73 28.70 40.51
N ILE A 447 2.26 27.77 39.71
CA ILE A 447 3.39 26.93 40.13
C ILE A 447 4.65 27.74 40.33
N LYS A 448 4.96 28.68 39.43
CA LYS A 448 6.14 29.55 39.55
C LYS A 448 6.06 30.57 40.69
N ALA A 449 4.87 30.91 41.14
CA ALA A 449 4.67 31.82 42.29
C ALA A 449 5.03 31.19 43.64
N VAL A 450 5.17 29.87 43.72
CA VAL A 450 5.57 29.13 44.94
C VAL A 450 7.09 29.00 44.93
N GLU A 451 7.77 29.45 45.99
CA GLU A 451 9.23 29.44 46.08
C GLU A 451 9.80 28.04 46.40
N ASP A 452 9.06 27.21 47.16
CA ASP A 452 9.50 25.88 47.57
C ASP A 452 9.32 24.84 46.42
N PRO A 453 10.41 24.24 45.94
CA PRO A 453 10.33 23.22 44.88
C PRO A 453 9.53 21.97 45.29
N ALA A 454 9.51 21.61 46.57
CA ALA A 454 8.74 20.48 47.06
C ALA A 454 7.23 20.75 46.99
N GLU A 455 6.83 21.97 47.33
CA GLU A 455 5.44 22.41 47.25
C GLU A 455 5.00 22.61 45.77
N GLN A 456 5.88 23.13 44.89
CA GLN A 456 5.62 23.16 43.44
C GLN A 456 5.28 21.78 42.90
N LYS A 457 6.06 20.75 43.29
CA LYS A 457 5.85 19.36 42.85
C LYS A 457 4.51 18.80 43.35
N LYS A 458 4.10 19.11 44.57
CA LYS A 458 2.79 18.70 45.12
C LYS A 458 1.64 19.35 44.37
N ILE A 459 1.70 20.67 44.16
CA ILE A 459 0.67 21.40 43.42
C ILE A 459 0.57 20.86 42.01
N LYS A 460 1.70 20.63 41.34
CA LYS A 460 1.71 20.03 40.01
C LYS A 460 1.06 18.66 39.98
N ALA A 461 1.35 17.80 40.95
CA ALA A 461 0.75 16.48 41.06
C ALA A 461 -0.77 16.54 41.26
N ALA A 462 -1.23 17.39 42.17
CA ALA A 462 -2.67 17.57 42.44
C ALA A 462 -3.42 18.13 41.22
N LYS A 463 -2.81 19.10 40.49
CA LYS A 463 -3.41 19.65 39.29
C LYS A 463 -3.39 18.68 38.11
N LYS A 464 -2.42 17.77 38.08
CA LYS A 464 -2.38 16.67 37.10
C LYS A 464 -3.52 15.68 37.39
N GLU A 465 -3.71 15.27 38.61
CA GLU A 465 -4.79 14.37 38.99
C GLU A 465 -6.17 14.97 38.68
N GLU A 466 -6.39 16.25 39.03
CA GLU A 466 -7.60 16.98 38.67
C GLU A 466 -7.86 17.02 37.17
N TYR A 467 -6.81 17.25 36.34
CA TYR A 467 -6.93 17.26 34.89
C TYR A 467 -7.22 15.87 34.33
N GLU A 468 -6.57 14.84 34.89
CA GLU A 468 -6.77 13.45 34.48
C GLU A 468 -8.20 12.98 34.75
N GLU A 469 -8.75 13.29 35.92
CA GLU A 469 -10.14 12.99 36.26
C GLU A 469 -11.14 13.69 35.33
N LEU A 470 -10.87 14.95 34.98
CA LEU A 470 -11.78 15.73 34.13
C LEU A 470 -11.71 15.35 32.66
N PHE A 471 -10.51 15.11 32.11
CA PHE A 471 -10.30 15.09 30.65
C PHE A 471 -9.64 13.81 30.12
N ASN A 472 -8.84 13.09 30.91
CA ASN A 472 -8.16 11.89 30.44
C ASN A 472 -9.02 10.63 30.61
N ASN A 473 -10.24 10.70 30.11
CA ASN A 473 -11.20 9.60 30.15
C ASN A 473 -12.10 9.65 28.91
N PRO A 474 -12.81 8.58 28.53
CA PRO A 474 -13.69 8.58 27.37
C PRO A 474 -15.05 9.27 27.63
N TYR A 475 -15.43 9.47 28.89
CA TYR A 475 -16.81 9.84 29.23
C TYR A 475 -17.16 11.28 28.84
N GLN A 476 -16.20 12.20 28.90
CA GLN A 476 -16.40 13.57 28.43
C GLN A 476 -16.76 13.62 26.93
N ALA A 477 -16.13 12.76 26.12
CA ALA A 477 -16.45 12.65 24.70
C ALA A 477 -17.80 11.93 24.48
N ALA A 478 -18.11 10.93 25.31
CA ALA A 478 -19.38 10.20 25.26
C ALA A 478 -20.57 11.09 25.60
N GLU A 479 -20.48 11.90 26.65
CA GLU A 479 -21.52 12.84 27.07
C GLU A 479 -21.86 13.87 25.97
N LYS A 480 -20.90 14.18 25.11
CA LYS A 480 -21.07 15.10 23.98
C LYS A 480 -21.46 14.41 22.67
N GLY A 481 -21.58 13.09 22.67
CA GLY A 481 -21.89 12.32 21.46
C GLY A 481 -20.73 12.25 20.44
N TYR A 482 -19.48 12.44 20.88
CA TYR A 482 -18.29 12.34 20.04
C TYR A 482 -17.76 10.90 19.91
N ILE A 483 -18.23 10.01 20.76
CA ILE A 483 -18.13 8.56 20.64
C ILE A 483 -19.51 7.93 20.83
N ASP A 484 -19.75 6.79 20.20
CA ASP A 484 -21.06 6.14 20.20
C ASP A 484 -21.24 5.22 21.41
N ASP A 485 -20.15 4.63 21.92
CA ASP A 485 -20.20 3.79 23.13
C ASP A 485 -18.81 3.61 23.75
N VAL A 486 -18.79 3.36 25.06
CA VAL A 486 -17.60 2.87 25.79
C VAL A 486 -17.76 1.36 25.97
N ILE A 487 -16.86 0.59 25.35
CA ILE A 487 -16.98 -0.86 25.25
C ILE A 487 -15.93 -1.59 26.08
N GLU A 488 -16.28 -2.78 26.59
CA GLU A 488 -15.28 -3.69 27.17
C GLU A 488 -14.30 -4.13 26.08
N PRO A 489 -12.97 -4.04 26.30
CA PRO A 489 -11.97 -4.37 25.28
C PRO A 489 -12.15 -5.77 24.66
N ARG A 490 -12.49 -6.79 25.48
CA ARG A 490 -12.74 -8.16 25.00
C ARG A 490 -13.83 -8.28 23.93
N ASN A 491 -14.77 -7.33 23.85
CA ASN A 491 -15.89 -7.33 22.91
C ASN A 491 -15.57 -6.61 21.60
N THR A 492 -14.37 -6.09 21.40
CA THR A 492 -13.98 -5.23 20.27
C THR A 492 -14.27 -5.88 18.94
N ARG A 493 -13.88 -7.14 18.71
CA ARG A 493 -14.17 -7.89 17.49
C ARG A 493 -15.67 -7.90 17.18
N PHE A 494 -16.47 -8.35 18.12
CA PHE A 494 -17.93 -8.44 17.98
C PHE A 494 -18.56 -7.08 17.63
N ARG A 495 -18.14 -6.02 18.32
CA ARG A 495 -18.66 -4.66 18.10
C ARG A 495 -18.30 -4.13 16.72
N ILE A 496 -17.09 -4.35 16.24
CA ILE A 496 -16.67 -3.93 14.90
C ILE A 496 -17.45 -4.69 13.83
N ILE A 497 -17.58 -6.02 13.94
CA ILE A 497 -18.31 -6.83 12.94
C ILE A 497 -19.77 -6.37 12.84
N ARG A 498 -20.44 -6.16 13.99
CA ARG A 498 -21.82 -5.64 14.02
C ARG A 498 -21.94 -4.24 13.41
N ALA A 499 -20.97 -3.37 13.67
CA ALA A 499 -20.91 -2.06 13.05
C ALA A 499 -20.80 -2.14 11.52
N LEU A 500 -19.92 -3.01 11.02
CA LEU A 500 -19.74 -3.24 9.58
C LEU A 500 -20.98 -3.86 8.93
N GLU A 501 -21.71 -4.74 9.62
CA GLU A 501 -22.98 -5.29 9.16
C GLU A 501 -24.04 -4.18 9.05
N GLN A 502 -24.17 -3.34 10.08
CA GLN A 502 -25.10 -2.21 10.10
C GLN A 502 -24.81 -1.22 8.97
N LEU A 503 -23.55 -1.02 8.63
CA LEU A 503 -23.07 -0.07 7.63
C LEU A 503 -22.99 -0.67 6.21
N ALA A 504 -23.34 -1.94 6.02
CA ALA A 504 -23.21 -2.63 4.73
C ALA A 504 -23.95 -1.94 3.57
N GLY A 505 -25.04 -1.26 3.87
CA GLY A 505 -25.82 -0.49 2.89
C GLY A 505 -25.44 1.00 2.82
N LYS A 506 -24.36 1.44 3.46
CA LYS A 506 -23.96 2.84 3.47
C LYS A 506 -23.78 3.39 2.06
N LYS A 507 -24.46 4.48 1.77
CA LYS A 507 -24.28 5.28 0.55
C LYS A 507 -24.08 6.74 0.96
N GLN A 508 -22.94 7.29 0.62
CA GLN A 508 -22.61 8.67 0.93
C GLN A 508 -22.27 9.41 -0.36
N GLN A 509 -23.05 10.45 -0.66
CA GLN A 509 -22.75 11.33 -1.77
C GLN A 509 -21.78 12.42 -1.35
N MET A 510 -20.82 12.70 -2.21
CA MET A 510 -19.92 13.84 -2.09
C MET A 510 -20.39 14.98 -3.00
N PRO A 511 -20.09 16.24 -2.66
CA PRO A 511 -20.31 17.35 -3.58
C PRO A 511 -19.68 17.07 -4.95
N ALA A 512 -20.42 17.38 -6.02
CA ALA A 512 -19.91 17.20 -7.38
C ALA A 512 -18.64 18.08 -7.58
N LYS A 513 -17.58 17.47 -8.08
CA LYS A 513 -16.31 18.15 -8.36
C LYS A 513 -15.66 17.55 -9.61
N LYS A 514 -14.85 18.32 -10.32
CA LYS A 514 -14.12 17.84 -11.48
C LYS A 514 -13.06 16.78 -11.06
N HIS A 515 -12.35 17.05 -10.01
CA HIS A 515 -11.47 16.18 -9.24
C HIS A 515 -11.18 16.83 -7.89
N ASP A 516 -10.65 16.11 -6.95
CA ASP A 516 -10.20 16.69 -5.68
C ASP A 516 -8.92 17.52 -5.86
N ASN A 517 -8.70 18.44 -4.93
CA ASN A 517 -7.46 19.22 -4.81
C ASN A 517 -6.83 18.94 -3.46
N LEU A 518 -6.35 17.71 -3.32
CA LEU A 518 -5.70 17.30 -2.08
C LEU A 518 -4.32 17.96 -1.94
N PRO A 519 -3.82 18.18 -0.72
CA PRO A 519 -2.49 18.75 -0.50
C PRO A 519 -1.41 17.72 -0.91
N LEU A 520 -0.89 17.82 -2.14
CA LEU A 520 0.11 16.91 -2.72
C LEU A 520 1.50 17.05 -2.08
#